data_f6f412d775514a40386bdce58271e7c6
#
_entry.id   f6f412d775514a40386bdce58271e7c6
#
_cell.length_a   1.000
_cell.length_b   1.000
_cell.length_c   1.000
_cell.angle_alpha   90.00
_cell.angle_beta   90.00
_cell.angle_gamma   90.00
#
_symmetry.space_group_name_H-M   'P 1'
#
loop_
_entity.id
_entity.type
_entity.pdbx_description
1 polymer ?
#
loop_
_entity_poly.entity_id
_entity_poly.type
_entity_poly.pdbx_seq_one_letter_code
_entity_poly.pdbx_strand_id
1 'polypeptide(L)'
;GKKESGKFGSWLKKYKHAWVFLYIFIYMPWFLLLEKHVTTNYHVIQTQFDMWIPFVEYFIIPYLMWFAFIAAAFVYFFFTDVPGFYKMAKFMFTGMTIFLIISTIFPNGQDLRPVVFERDNVFVDMVRMLYRADTCTNVFPSLHVFNTLSVCIAVHESEKLKKHKAVCNAAYILAALIILATMFLKQHSV
;
A
#
# COMPACT_ATOMS: atom_id res chain seq x y z
N GLY A 1 -12.20 -23.26 35.89
CA GLY A 1 -12.87 -22.20 35.10
C GLY A 1 -12.44 -20.78 35.41
N LYS A 2 -12.12 -20.40 36.68
CA LYS A 2 -11.70 -19.02 37.06
C LYS A 2 -10.30 -18.62 36.62
N LYS A 3 -9.36 -19.56 36.52
CA LYS A 3 -7.95 -19.27 36.08
C LYS A 3 -7.84 -19.02 34.57
N GLU A 4 -8.67 -19.64 33.75
CA GLU A 4 -8.67 -19.44 32.29
C GLU A 4 -9.31 -18.12 31.88
N SER A 5 -10.40 -17.73 32.58
CA SER A 5 -11.06 -16.44 32.38
C SER A 5 -10.11 -15.25 32.67
N GLY A 6 -9.24 -15.38 33.68
CA GLY A 6 -8.24 -14.35 34.01
C GLY A 6 -7.15 -14.20 32.94
N LYS A 7 -6.70 -15.31 32.32
CA LYS A 7 -5.70 -15.30 31.25
C LYS A 7 -6.27 -14.71 29.95
N PHE A 8 -7.50 -15.05 29.60
CA PHE A 8 -8.16 -14.51 28.43
C PHE A 8 -8.42 -13.00 28.56
N GLY A 9 -8.89 -12.55 29.74
CA GLY A 9 -9.09 -11.14 30.01
C GLY A 9 -7.78 -10.31 29.98
N SER A 10 -6.69 -10.88 30.45
CA SER A 10 -5.37 -10.22 30.39
C SER A 10 -4.82 -10.15 28.96
N TRP A 11 -5.05 -11.20 28.17
CA TRP A 11 -4.70 -11.25 26.75
C TRP A 11 -5.46 -10.19 25.94
N LEU A 12 -6.77 -10.07 26.14
CA LEU A 12 -7.60 -9.05 25.50
C LEU A 12 -7.13 -7.63 25.85
N LYS A 13 -6.75 -7.38 27.11
CA LYS A 13 -6.20 -6.08 27.53
C LYS A 13 -4.85 -5.79 26.85
N LYS A 14 -4.00 -6.79 26.69
CA LYS A 14 -2.68 -6.67 26.06
C LYS A 14 -2.76 -6.28 24.59
N TYR A 15 -3.73 -6.82 23.87
CA TYR A 15 -3.90 -6.62 22.41
C TYR A 15 -5.12 -5.79 22.06
N LYS A 16 -5.61 -4.97 23.01
CA LYS A 16 -6.78 -4.11 22.79
C LYS A 16 -6.65 -3.19 21.58
N HIS A 17 -5.43 -2.80 21.20
CA HIS A 17 -5.17 -1.93 20.07
C HIS A 17 -5.48 -2.59 18.70
N ALA A 18 -5.76 -3.88 18.67
CA ALA A 18 -6.25 -4.58 17.48
C ALA A 18 -7.58 -4.02 16.96
N TRP A 19 -8.34 -3.26 17.78
CA TRP A 19 -9.60 -2.64 17.35
C TRP A 19 -9.43 -1.73 16.11
N VAL A 20 -8.24 -1.18 15.92
CA VAL A 20 -7.92 -0.30 14.77
C VAL A 20 -8.12 -1.04 13.43
N PHE A 21 -7.91 -2.35 13.39
CA PHE A 21 -8.13 -3.16 12.18
C PHE A 21 -9.61 -3.28 11.78
N LEU A 22 -10.55 -2.90 12.66
CA LEU A 22 -11.96 -2.82 12.29
C LEU A 22 -12.23 -1.80 11.18
N TYR A 23 -11.29 -0.89 10.92
CA TYR A 23 -11.34 0.04 9.79
C TYR A 23 -11.48 -0.69 8.45
N ILE A 24 -11.01 -1.93 8.33
CA ILE A 24 -11.13 -2.71 7.09
C ILE A 24 -12.59 -2.92 6.68
N PHE A 25 -13.52 -2.99 7.65
CA PHE A 25 -14.96 -3.14 7.39
C PHE A 25 -15.61 -1.87 6.82
N ILE A 26 -14.93 -0.73 6.93
CA ILE A 26 -15.31 0.53 6.28
C ILE A 26 -14.61 0.64 4.94
N TYR A 27 -13.30 0.39 4.90
CA TYR A 27 -12.47 0.58 3.71
C TYR A 27 -12.84 -0.40 2.59
N MET A 28 -12.89 -1.70 2.88
CA MET A 28 -13.07 -2.72 1.84
C MET A 28 -14.41 -2.63 1.11
N PRO A 29 -15.57 -2.47 1.78
CA PRO A 29 -16.83 -2.30 1.07
C PRO A 29 -16.84 -1.04 0.19
N TRP A 30 -16.33 0.08 0.67
CA TRP A 30 -16.26 1.33 -0.07
C TRP A 30 -15.33 1.20 -1.28
N PHE A 31 -14.15 0.63 -1.09
CA PHE A 31 -13.20 0.36 -2.17
C PHE A 31 -13.79 -0.55 -3.25
N LEU A 32 -14.42 -1.65 -2.86
CA LEU A 32 -15.06 -2.58 -3.81
C LEU A 32 -16.21 -1.94 -4.57
N LEU A 33 -16.96 -1.04 -3.94
CA LEU A 33 -17.99 -0.28 -4.63
C LEU A 33 -17.37 0.66 -5.69
N LEU A 34 -16.29 1.34 -5.37
CA LEU A 34 -15.57 2.19 -6.33
C LEU A 34 -15.04 1.38 -7.51
N GLU A 35 -14.42 0.24 -7.26
CA GLU A 35 -13.89 -0.65 -8.31
C GLU A 35 -14.99 -1.15 -9.27
N LYS A 36 -16.20 -1.36 -8.76
CA LYS A 36 -17.35 -1.77 -9.58
C LYS A 36 -17.98 -0.64 -10.38
N HIS A 37 -17.99 0.58 -9.84
CA HIS A 37 -18.70 1.70 -10.45
C HIS A 37 -17.83 2.55 -11.37
N VAL A 38 -16.53 2.65 -11.09
CA VAL A 38 -15.58 3.45 -11.90
C VAL A 38 -14.93 2.53 -12.94
N THR A 39 -15.62 2.31 -14.06
CA THR A 39 -15.14 1.41 -15.12
C THR A 39 -14.91 2.12 -16.46
N THR A 40 -15.73 3.10 -16.80
CA THR A 40 -15.71 3.77 -18.12
C THR A 40 -15.69 5.28 -18.05
N ASN A 41 -16.39 5.88 -17.09
CA ASN A 41 -16.48 7.33 -16.94
C ASN A 41 -15.53 7.81 -15.84
N TYR A 42 -14.27 8.08 -16.21
CA TYR A 42 -13.27 8.61 -15.31
C TYR A 42 -12.33 9.59 -16.00
N HIS A 43 -11.70 10.45 -15.21
CA HIS A 43 -10.69 11.38 -15.68
C HIS A 43 -9.36 10.67 -15.82
N VAL A 44 -8.75 10.74 -17.01
CA VAL A 44 -7.42 10.17 -17.24
C VAL A 44 -6.37 11.06 -16.61
N ILE A 45 -5.61 10.48 -15.67
CA ILE A 45 -4.49 11.14 -15.00
C ILE A 45 -3.20 10.59 -15.59
N GLN A 46 -2.52 11.44 -16.34
CA GLN A 46 -1.21 11.16 -16.90
C GLN A 46 -0.48 12.47 -17.20
N THR A 47 0.84 12.44 -17.13
CA THR A 47 1.73 13.54 -17.44
C THR A 47 2.57 13.22 -18.67
N GLN A 48 3.18 14.25 -19.29
CA GLN A 48 4.12 14.02 -20.39
C GLN A 48 5.35 13.23 -19.94
N PHE A 49 5.73 13.35 -18.67
CA PHE A 49 6.86 12.60 -18.08
C PHE A 49 6.62 11.09 -18.08
N ASP A 50 5.37 10.65 -17.97
CA ASP A 50 5.02 9.22 -17.97
C ASP A 50 5.40 8.54 -19.29
N MET A 51 5.44 9.29 -20.39
CA MET A 51 5.83 8.78 -21.71
C MET A 51 7.33 8.52 -21.81
N TRP A 52 8.14 9.21 -21.02
CA TRP A 52 9.60 9.03 -20.99
C TRP A 52 10.05 7.91 -20.06
N ILE A 53 9.18 7.48 -19.15
CA ILE A 53 9.48 6.37 -18.24
C ILE A 53 9.28 5.05 -18.99
N PRO A 54 10.33 4.23 -19.15
CA PRO A 54 10.19 2.93 -19.81
C PRO A 54 9.38 1.95 -18.97
N PHE A 55 8.76 1.00 -19.63
CA PHE A 55 8.20 -0.16 -18.94
C PHE A 55 9.34 -1.14 -18.58
N VAL A 56 9.42 -1.53 -17.31
CA VAL A 56 10.43 -2.47 -16.81
C VAL A 56 9.76 -3.55 -15.96
N GLU A 57 9.59 -4.74 -16.54
CA GLU A 57 8.87 -5.86 -15.94
C GLU A 57 9.48 -6.37 -14.63
N TYR A 58 10.79 -6.24 -14.46
CA TYR A 58 11.49 -6.72 -13.25
C TYR A 58 11.04 -6.00 -11.97
N PHE A 59 10.49 -4.81 -12.08
CA PHE A 59 9.92 -4.07 -10.95
C PHE A 59 8.65 -4.69 -10.37
N ILE A 60 8.13 -5.76 -10.98
CA ILE A 60 7.05 -6.56 -10.37
C ILE A 60 7.47 -7.14 -9.02
N ILE A 61 8.75 -7.45 -8.84
CA ILE A 61 9.26 -8.00 -7.58
C ILE A 61 9.12 -7.00 -6.44
N PRO A 62 9.73 -5.80 -6.47
CA PRO A 62 9.51 -4.81 -5.40
C PRO A 62 8.04 -4.37 -5.30
N TYR A 63 7.29 -4.34 -6.40
CA TYR A 63 5.87 -4.03 -6.36
C TYR A 63 5.08 -5.02 -5.50
N LEU A 64 5.30 -6.32 -5.67
CA LEU A 64 4.64 -7.35 -4.86
C LEU A 64 5.19 -7.41 -3.43
N MET A 65 6.45 -7.06 -3.22
CA MET A 65 7.03 -6.94 -1.87
C MET A 65 6.38 -5.85 -1.02
N TRP A 66 5.63 -4.93 -1.62
CA TRP A 66 4.86 -3.92 -0.90
C TRP A 66 3.91 -4.55 0.13
N PHE A 67 3.23 -5.63 -0.21
CA PHE A 67 2.34 -6.33 0.72
C PHE A 67 3.10 -6.84 1.96
N ALA A 68 4.25 -7.48 1.75
CA ALA A 68 5.11 -7.95 2.84
C ALA A 68 5.69 -6.79 3.65
N PHE A 69 6.07 -5.69 2.99
CA PHE A 69 6.60 -4.48 3.61
C PHE A 69 5.59 -3.84 4.57
N ILE A 70 4.36 -3.65 4.13
CA ILE A 70 3.28 -3.10 4.97
C ILE A 70 2.93 -4.07 6.11
N ALA A 71 2.78 -5.38 5.81
CA ALA A 71 2.47 -6.39 6.82
C ALA A 71 3.56 -6.47 7.89
N ALA A 72 4.84 -6.48 7.50
CA ALA A 72 5.97 -6.52 8.43
C ALA A 72 5.98 -5.29 9.36
N ALA A 73 5.69 -4.09 8.83
CA ALA A 73 5.60 -2.89 9.63
C ALA A 73 4.45 -2.97 10.66
N PHE A 74 3.27 -3.39 10.25
CA PHE A 74 2.15 -3.57 11.17
C PHE A 74 2.44 -4.60 12.25
N VAL A 75 3.00 -5.76 11.91
CA VAL A 75 3.35 -6.80 12.85
C VAL A 75 4.39 -6.30 13.86
N TYR A 76 5.45 -5.65 13.37
CA TYR A 76 6.50 -5.11 14.23
C TYR A 76 5.94 -4.11 15.25
N PHE A 77 5.25 -3.07 14.80
CA PHE A 77 4.72 -2.03 15.69
C PHE A 77 3.62 -2.54 16.60
N PHE A 78 2.77 -3.44 16.11
CA PHE A 78 1.70 -4.05 16.89
C PHE A 78 2.22 -4.75 18.16
N PHE A 79 3.32 -5.48 18.04
CA PHE A 79 3.87 -6.26 19.15
C PHE A 79 4.94 -5.55 19.96
N THR A 80 5.60 -4.53 19.41
CA THR A 80 6.78 -3.93 20.04
C THR A 80 6.62 -2.47 20.43
N ASP A 81 5.74 -1.73 19.76
CA ASP A 81 5.58 -0.28 19.96
C ASP A 81 4.13 0.15 19.68
N VAL A 82 3.29 0.05 20.71
CA VAL A 82 1.86 0.39 20.59
C VAL A 82 1.63 1.86 20.23
N PRO A 83 2.30 2.86 20.85
CA PRO A 83 2.17 4.25 20.41
C PRO A 83 2.57 4.47 18.95
N GLY A 84 3.66 3.85 18.49
CA GLY A 84 4.09 3.89 17.10
C GLY A 84 3.08 3.22 16.16
N PHE A 85 2.50 2.11 16.59
CA PHE A 85 1.42 1.43 15.87
C PHE A 85 0.21 2.36 15.65
N TYR A 86 -0.25 3.04 16.69
CA TYR A 86 -1.37 3.99 16.57
C TYR A 86 -1.04 5.16 15.64
N LYS A 87 0.15 5.74 15.76
CA LYS A 87 0.59 6.83 14.87
C LYS A 87 0.60 6.40 13.41
N MET A 88 1.22 5.26 13.11
CA MET A 88 1.31 4.72 11.75
C MET A 88 -0.08 4.40 11.20
N ALA A 89 -0.91 3.71 11.96
CA ALA A 89 -2.26 3.34 11.54
C ALA A 89 -3.14 4.58 11.32
N LYS A 90 -3.08 5.56 12.21
CA LYS A 90 -3.82 6.81 12.08
C LYS A 90 -3.42 7.56 10.81
N PHE A 91 -2.13 7.71 10.55
CA PHE A 91 -1.64 8.40 9.38
C PHE A 91 -2.02 7.66 8.09
N MET A 92 -1.78 6.35 8.05
CA MET A 92 -2.08 5.49 6.90
C MET A 92 -3.58 5.45 6.60
N PHE A 93 -4.43 5.21 7.59
CA PHE A 93 -5.87 5.09 7.40
C PHE A 93 -6.54 6.43 7.08
N THR A 94 -5.98 7.54 7.58
CA THR A 94 -6.40 8.89 7.16
C THR A 94 -6.15 9.09 5.68
N GLY A 95 -4.97 8.74 5.17
CA GLY A 95 -4.66 8.82 3.75
C GLY A 95 -5.51 7.89 2.89
N MET A 96 -5.78 6.68 3.36
CA MET A 96 -6.68 5.73 2.69
C MET A 96 -8.11 6.26 2.62
N THR A 97 -8.58 6.92 3.66
CA THR A 97 -9.92 7.56 3.68
C THR A 97 -9.98 8.74 2.71
N ILE A 98 -8.94 9.58 2.68
CA ILE A 98 -8.84 10.68 1.71
C ILE A 98 -8.84 10.13 0.29
N PHE A 99 -8.13 9.04 0.02
CA PHE A 99 -8.17 8.35 -1.27
C PHE A 99 -9.59 7.94 -1.66
N LEU A 100 -10.34 7.31 -0.74
CA LEU A 100 -11.72 6.90 -1.00
C LEU A 100 -12.62 8.10 -1.29
N ILE A 101 -12.48 9.19 -0.55
CA ILE A 101 -13.25 10.43 -0.76
C ILE A 101 -12.93 11.03 -2.13
N ILE A 102 -11.65 11.18 -2.46
CA ILE A 102 -11.23 11.74 -3.76
C ILE A 102 -11.74 10.85 -4.88
N SER A 103 -11.56 9.54 -4.82
CA SER A 103 -12.03 8.61 -5.85
C SER A 103 -13.55 8.60 -6.01
N THR A 104 -14.28 8.89 -4.96
CA THR A 104 -15.76 9.01 -5.01
C THR A 104 -16.20 10.30 -5.70
N ILE A 105 -15.55 11.43 -5.38
CA ILE A 105 -15.90 12.75 -5.91
C ILE A 105 -15.32 12.96 -7.31
N PHE A 106 -14.10 12.46 -7.51
CA PHE A 106 -13.32 12.60 -8.74
C PHE A 106 -12.90 11.23 -9.27
N PRO A 107 -13.80 10.52 -9.98
CA PRO A 107 -13.46 9.25 -10.62
C PRO A 107 -12.27 9.44 -11.55
N ASN A 108 -11.22 8.66 -11.36
CA ASN A 108 -9.97 8.82 -12.06
C ASN A 108 -9.38 7.48 -12.50
N GLY A 109 -8.50 7.52 -13.48
CA GLY A 109 -7.82 6.36 -14.00
C GLY A 109 -6.61 6.76 -14.85
N GLN A 110 -5.92 5.79 -15.41
CA GLN A 110 -4.78 6.01 -16.29
C GLN A 110 -4.85 5.10 -17.52
N ASP A 111 -4.18 5.50 -18.57
CA ASP A 111 -4.09 4.77 -19.84
C ASP A 111 -2.61 4.57 -20.25
N LEU A 112 -1.80 4.16 -19.27
CA LEU A 112 -0.35 4.02 -19.42
C LEU A 112 0.09 2.58 -19.67
N ARG A 113 -0.79 1.61 -19.41
CA ARG A 113 -0.45 0.19 -19.47
C ARG A 113 -0.15 -0.23 -20.92
N PRO A 114 0.99 -0.88 -21.18
CA PRO A 114 1.30 -1.37 -22.52
C PRO A 114 0.30 -2.46 -22.95
N VAL A 115 -0.18 -2.36 -24.17
CA VAL A 115 -1.05 -3.38 -24.79
C VAL A 115 -0.21 -4.55 -25.32
N VAL A 116 0.99 -4.23 -25.83
CA VAL A 116 1.95 -5.20 -26.36
C VAL A 116 3.24 -5.08 -25.55
N PHE A 117 3.77 -6.21 -25.14
CA PHE A 117 5.05 -6.29 -24.43
C PHE A 117 6.17 -6.62 -25.40
N GLU A 118 7.28 -5.88 -25.32
CA GLU A 118 8.45 -6.11 -26.17
C GLU A 118 9.19 -7.41 -25.84
N ARG A 119 9.06 -7.87 -24.59
CA ARG A 119 9.69 -9.07 -24.06
C ARG A 119 8.65 -10.06 -23.59
N ASP A 120 9.00 -11.34 -23.63
CA ASP A 120 8.16 -12.42 -23.13
C ASP A 120 8.99 -13.26 -22.14
N ASN A 121 8.66 -13.14 -20.85
CA ASN A 121 9.31 -13.84 -19.76
C ASN A 121 8.36 -13.98 -18.56
N VAL A 122 8.79 -14.72 -17.54
CA VAL A 122 7.99 -14.97 -16.34
C VAL A 122 7.55 -13.67 -15.64
N PHE A 123 8.38 -12.63 -15.65
CA PHE A 123 8.06 -11.34 -15.02
C PHE A 123 6.94 -10.61 -15.79
N VAL A 124 6.97 -10.66 -17.10
CA VAL A 124 5.88 -10.14 -17.94
C VAL A 124 4.58 -10.89 -17.68
N ASP A 125 4.64 -12.21 -17.50
CA ASP A 125 3.46 -12.99 -17.13
C ASP A 125 2.89 -12.58 -15.78
N MET A 126 3.75 -12.32 -14.80
CA MET A 126 3.34 -11.77 -13.49
C MET A 126 2.68 -10.40 -13.64
N VAL A 127 3.21 -9.52 -14.50
CA VAL A 127 2.60 -8.21 -14.79
C VAL A 127 1.24 -8.37 -15.46
N ARG A 128 1.11 -9.29 -16.41
CA ARG A 128 -0.19 -9.62 -17.04
C ARG A 128 -1.22 -10.08 -16.01
N MET A 129 -0.80 -10.91 -15.05
CA MET A 129 -1.66 -11.34 -13.94
C MET A 129 -2.06 -10.14 -13.06
N LEU A 130 -1.11 -9.27 -12.73
CA LEU A 130 -1.38 -8.04 -11.98
C LEU A 130 -2.42 -7.18 -12.72
N TYR A 131 -2.25 -6.92 -14.00
CA TYR A 131 -3.16 -6.09 -14.79
C TYR A 131 -4.57 -6.69 -14.93
N ARG A 132 -4.72 -8.01 -14.79
CA ARG A 132 -6.03 -8.68 -14.75
C ARG A 132 -6.69 -8.56 -13.37
N ALA A 133 -5.89 -8.57 -12.31
CA ALA A 133 -6.37 -8.51 -10.93
C ALA A 133 -6.67 -7.09 -10.47
N ASP A 134 -5.96 -6.12 -11.00
CA ASP A 134 -6.03 -4.72 -10.62
C ASP A 134 -6.51 -3.86 -11.79
N THR A 135 -7.41 -2.93 -11.52
CA THR A 135 -7.96 -2.04 -12.54
C THR A 135 -7.01 -0.88 -12.84
N CYS A 136 -7.23 -0.18 -13.97
CA CYS A 136 -6.54 1.06 -14.31
C CYS A 136 -7.25 2.29 -13.73
N THR A 137 -8.26 2.11 -12.91
CA THR A 137 -9.06 3.16 -12.28
C THR A 137 -8.69 3.35 -10.81
N ASN A 138 -9.14 4.44 -10.21
CA ASN A 138 -8.88 4.77 -8.80
C ASN A 138 -7.37 4.80 -8.49
N VAL A 139 -6.60 5.47 -9.36
CA VAL A 139 -5.13 5.48 -9.27
C VAL A 139 -4.57 6.71 -8.56
N PHE A 140 -5.38 7.72 -8.32
CA PHE A 140 -4.98 8.95 -7.65
C PHE A 140 -5.86 9.23 -6.41
N PRO A 141 -5.24 9.60 -5.28
CA PRO A 141 -3.80 9.55 -4.98
C PRO A 141 -3.28 8.11 -4.86
N SER A 142 -1.98 7.89 -5.10
CA SER A 142 -1.39 6.55 -5.02
C SER A 142 -1.30 6.03 -3.59
N LEU A 143 -2.06 4.97 -3.29
CA LEU A 143 -2.01 4.29 -1.99
C LEU A 143 -0.68 3.56 -1.77
N HIS A 144 -0.08 3.01 -2.82
CA HIS A 144 1.22 2.36 -2.73
C HIS A 144 2.28 3.34 -2.23
N VAL A 145 2.33 4.53 -2.81
CA VAL A 145 3.27 5.58 -2.41
C VAL A 145 2.96 6.07 -1.01
N PHE A 146 1.70 6.43 -0.74
CA PHE A 146 1.31 6.98 0.55
C PHE A 146 1.56 6.01 1.71
N ASN A 147 1.14 4.77 1.58
CA ASN A 147 1.32 3.76 2.63
C ASN A 147 2.80 3.42 2.83
N THR A 148 3.58 3.39 1.76
CA THR A 148 5.04 3.18 1.83
C THR A 148 5.72 4.32 2.59
N LEU A 149 5.36 5.56 2.32
CA LEU A 149 5.87 6.73 3.05
C LEU A 149 5.44 6.72 4.51
N SER A 150 4.22 6.26 4.81
CA SER A 150 3.72 6.11 6.18
C SER A 150 4.59 5.16 7.00
N VAL A 151 5.02 4.04 6.40
CA VAL A 151 5.95 3.11 7.03
C VAL A 151 7.32 3.75 7.24
N CYS A 152 7.84 4.46 6.24
CA CYS A 152 9.13 5.16 6.37
C CYS A 152 9.13 6.17 7.51
N ILE A 153 8.06 6.94 7.66
CA ILE A 153 7.90 7.90 8.77
C ILE A 153 7.87 7.15 10.11
N ALA A 154 7.11 6.07 10.21
CA ALA A 154 7.03 5.27 11.43
C ALA A 154 8.39 4.66 11.80
N VAL A 155 9.15 4.17 10.85
CA VAL A 155 10.51 3.65 11.04
C VAL A 155 11.45 4.77 11.50
N HIS A 156 11.36 5.93 10.86
CA HIS A 156 12.19 7.09 11.21
C HIS A 156 11.94 7.60 12.63
N GLU A 157 10.70 7.61 13.07
CA GLU A 157 10.32 8.07 14.42
C GLU A 157 10.54 7.01 15.50
N SER A 158 10.74 5.74 15.15
CA SER A 158 10.91 4.66 16.12
C SER A 158 12.24 4.72 16.84
N GLU A 159 12.22 4.98 18.14
CA GLU A 159 13.42 5.02 18.97
C GLU A 159 14.15 3.67 19.04
N LYS A 160 13.43 2.56 18.87
CA LYS A 160 14.01 1.22 18.81
C LYS A 160 14.72 0.96 17.49
N LEU A 161 14.04 1.27 16.35
CA LEU A 161 14.57 1.03 15.02
C LEU A 161 15.72 1.95 14.64
N LYS A 162 15.75 3.19 15.12
CA LYS A 162 16.87 4.12 14.91
C LYS A 162 18.23 3.54 15.27
N LYS A 163 18.26 2.63 16.24
CA LYS A 163 19.49 1.93 16.69
C LYS A 163 19.99 0.90 15.69
N HIS A 164 19.13 0.44 14.78
CA HIS A 164 19.43 -0.58 13.78
C HIS A 164 19.51 0.04 12.39
N LYS A 165 20.61 0.73 12.11
CA LYS A 165 20.80 1.47 10.84
C LYS A 165 20.64 0.59 9.59
N ALA A 166 21.08 -0.68 9.65
CA ALA A 166 20.92 -1.59 8.52
C ALA A 166 19.45 -1.86 8.20
N VAL A 167 18.61 -2.05 9.22
CA VAL A 167 17.16 -2.26 9.06
C VAL A 167 16.50 -1.01 8.49
N CYS A 168 16.82 0.17 9.03
CA CYS A 168 16.30 1.45 8.52
C CYS A 168 16.69 1.67 7.06
N ASN A 169 17.96 1.46 6.70
CA ASN A 169 18.43 1.63 5.33
C ASN A 169 17.77 0.63 4.38
N ALA A 170 17.62 -0.63 4.78
CA ALA A 170 16.91 -1.63 4.00
C ALA A 170 15.44 -1.24 3.76
N ALA A 171 14.76 -0.73 4.78
CA ALA A 171 13.40 -0.24 4.66
C ALA A 171 13.30 0.94 3.68
N TYR A 172 14.19 1.91 3.75
CA TYR A 172 14.19 3.06 2.86
C TYR A 172 14.53 2.70 1.41
N ILE A 173 15.49 1.79 1.20
CA ILE A 173 15.83 1.29 -0.13
C ILE A 173 14.64 0.54 -0.74
N LEU A 174 14.02 -0.36 0.02
CA LEU A 174 12.85 -1.09 -0.45
C LEU A 174 11.68 -0.13 -0.74
N ALA A 175 11.46 0.87 0.11
CA ALA A 175 10.45 1.91 -0.11
C ALA A 175 10.70 2.66 -1.43
N ALA A 176 11.92 3.06 -1.72
CA ALA A 176 12.28 3.71 -2.97
C ALA A 176 12.02 2.80 -4.18
N LEU A 177 12.38 1.51 -4.09
CA LEU A 177 12.11 0.54 -5.15
C LEU A 177 10.61 0.30 -5.37
N ILE A 178 9.81 0.27 -4.31
CA ILE A 178 8.35 0.15 -4.40
C ILE A 178 7.75 1.36 -5.11
N ILE A 179 8.17 2.57 -4.75
CA ILE A 179 7.69 3.81 -5.37
C ILE A 179 8.06 3.83 -6.85
N LEU A 180 9.30 3.51 -7.19
CA LEU A 180 9.75 3.41 -8.59
C LEU A 180 8.97 2.33 -9.35
N ALA A 181 8.66 1.21 -8.71
CA ALA A 181 7.90 0.12 -9.31
C ALA A 181 6.51 0.56 -9.77
N THR A 182 5.85 1.46 -9.05
CA THR A 182 4.53 1.98 -9.47
C THR A 182 4.60 2.70 -10.81
N MET A 183 5.70 3.39 -11.09
CA MET A 183 5.92 4.11 -12.34
C MET A 183 6.41 3.20 -13.46
N PHE A 184 7.41 2.35 -13.21
CA PHE A 184 7.99 1.45 -14.21
C PHE A 184 7.03 0.33 -14.65
N LEU A 185 6.08 -0.06 -13.80
CA LEU A 185 5.00 -0.98 -14.17
C LEU A 185 3.75 -0.27 -14.73
N LYS A 186 3.82 1.05 -14.93
CA LYS A 186 2.71 1.84 -15.47
C LYS A 186 1.40 1.69 -14.67
N GLN A 187 1.53 1.56 -13.35
CA GLN A 187 0.38 1.48 -12.45
C GLN A 187 -0.09 2.87 -11.99
N HIS A 188 0.83 3.83 -11.88
CA HIS A 188 0.54 5.22 -11.50
C HIS A 188 1.32 6.19 -12.37
N SER A 189 0.74 7.39 -12.57
CA SER A 189 1.41 8.55 -13.14
C SER A 189 2.40 9.16 -12.15
N VAL A 190 3.38 9.89 -12.64
CA VAL A 190 4.37 10.65 -11.86
C VAL A 190 3.74 11.83 -11.13
#